data_68e13177ef387a6c9f6cce6aec2e2379
#
_entry.id   68e13177ef387a6c9f6cce6aec2e2379
#
_cell.length_a   1.000
_cell.length_b   1.000
_cell.length_c   1.000
_cell.angle_alpha   90.00
_cell.angle_beta   90.00
_cell.angle_gamma   90.00
#
_symmetry.space_group_name_H-M   'P 1'
#
loop_
_entity.id
_entity.type
_entity.pdbx_description
1 polymer ?
#
loop_
_entity_poly.entity_id
_entity_poly.type
_entity_poly.pdbx_seq_one_letter_code
_entity_poly.pdbx_strand_id
1 'polypeptide(L)'
;DLKHQNKTISLIRSLFGGSFTTDEGNNRYMSFDCPEPSKLACSLYLSRWRLKNALQRPTAYLDSRNVNHDLVHGEFIKARWLDDLNPILLSNNSLIPYIIGCWESYFRQLFVSIIIYADSIPEQALKNCRLSGFELLQAARDPDQLVWRLADSLSFQRPGIIAENFRRLNSSIDIGAWLRKPYHRRKKSLFESISEIIDLRDAIVHAGITSCTLSDNEIRRILFDLTEAANRVYDGLGKVYGFIPDYRF
;
A
#
# COMPACT_ATOMS: atom_id res chain seq x y z
N ASP A 1 -2.21 10.92 -19.15
CA ASP A 1 -3.21 11.25 -20.17
C ASP A 1 -2.61 10.94 -21.54
N LEU A 2 -3.06 9.81 -22.15
CA LEU A 2 -2.56 9.33 -23.44
C LEU A 2 -2.88 10.31 -24.58
N LYS A 3 -3.96 11.09 -24.50
CA LYS A 3 -4.24 12.18 -25.47
C LYS A 3 -3.11 13.20 -25.46
N HIS A 4 -2.59 13.54 -24.28
CA HIS A 4 -1.43 14.42 -24.14
C HIS A 4 -0.17 13.78 -24.69
N GLN A 5 0.07 12.49 -24.42
CA GLN A 5 1.20 11.75 -24.99
C GLN A 5 1.14 11.70 -26.52
N ASN A 6 0.00 11.31 -27.07
CA ASN A 6 -0.20 11.29 -28.52
C ASN A 6 -0.01 12.68 -29.14
N LYS A 7 -0.53 13.75 -28.50
CA LYS A 7 -0.35 15.13 -28.94
C LYS A 7 1.12 15.54 -28.88
N THR A 8 1.84 15.18 -27.83
CA THR A 8 3.27 15.47 -27.69
C THR A 8 4.09 14.72 -28.76
N ILE A 9 3.80 13.43 -28.99
CA ILE A 9 4.44 12.64 -30.08
C ILE A 9 4.17 13.28 -31.43
N SER A 10 2.92 13.68 -31.71
CA SER A 10 2.53 14.35 -32.94
C SER A 10 3.29 15.68 -33.14
N LEU A 11 3.41 16.48 -32.09
CA LEU A 11 4.15 17.75 -32.12
C LEU A 11 5.64 17.52 -32.39
N ILE A 12 6.28 16.60 -31.68
CA ILE A 12 7.69 16.25 -31.88
C ILE A 12 7.92 15.79 -33.31
N ARG A 13 7.04 14.92 -33.82
CA ARG A 13 7.13 14.43 -35.20
C ARG A 13 6.96 15.54 -36.25
N SER A 14 6.08 16.50 -36.00
CA SER A 14 5.87 17.64 -36.90
C SER A 14 7.08 18.56 -36.96
N LEU A 15 7.84 18.69 -35.87
CA LEU A 15 9.00 19.57 -35.76
C LEU A 15 10.29 18.92 -36.26
N PHE A 16 10.49 17.64 -35.98
CA PHE A 16 11.77 16.95 -36.20
C PHE A 16 11.68 15.82 -37.23
N GLY A 17 10.50 15.43 -37.65
CA GLY A 17 10.30 14.24 -38.49
C GLY A 17 10.60 12.95 -37.75
N GLY A 18 10.86 11.87 -38.49
CA GLY A 18 11.29 10.59 -37.94
C GLY A 18 10.15 9.61 -37.67
N SER A 19 10.51 8.46 -37.13
CA SER A 19 9.59 7.39 -36.72
C SER A 19 9.55 7.29 -35.19
N PHE A 20 8.46 6.81 -34.64
CA PHE A 20 8.29 6.51 -33.23
C PHE A 20 7.69 5.11 -33.05
N THR A 21 7.90 4.53 -31.89
CA THR A 21 7.34 3.22 -31.52
C THR A 21 6.54 3.40 -30.23
N THR A 22 5.35 2.82 -30.21
CA THR A 22 4.49 2.69 -29.03
C THR A 22 4.17 1.21 -28.80
N ASP A 23 3.45 0.91 -27.76
CA ASP A 23 2.95 -0.45 -27.50
C ASP A 23 2.01 -0.97 -28.62
N GLU A 24 1.44 -0.05 -29.42
CA GLU A 24 0.62 -0.36 -30.60
C GLU A 24 1.48 -0.64 -31.86
N GLY A 25 2.79 -0.41 -31.78
CA GLY A 25 3.75 -0.63 -32.87
C GLY A 25 4.35 0.64 -33.48
N ASN A 26 5.10 0.45 -34.58
CA ASN A 26 5.81 1.53 -35.25
C ASN A 26 4.85 2.52 -35.93
N ASN A 27 5.04 3.81 -35.66
CA ASN A 27 4.24 4.92 -36.20
C ASN A 27 2.72 4.82 -35.91
N ARG A 28 2.33 4.07 -34.91
CA ARG A 28 0.97 3.99 -34.41
C ARG A 28 0.82 4.77 -33.12
N TYR A 29 -0.15 5.68 -33.09
CA TYR A 29 -0.53 6.36 -31.84
C TYR A 29 -1.24 5.35 -30.94
N MET A 30 -1.07 5.53 -29.63
CA MET A 30 -1.77 4.69 -28.67
C MET A 30 -3.28 4.92 -28.80
N SER A 31 -4.04 3.85 -29.04
CA SER A 31 -5.48 3.87 -29.14
C SER A 31 -6.14 3.69 -27.76
N PHE A 32 -7.30 4.28 -27.61
CA PHE A 32 -8.14 4.14 -26.43
C PHE A 32 -9.33 3.23 -26.76
N ASP A 33 -9.11 1.95 -26.76
CA ASP A 33 -10.23 0.99 -26.79
C ASP A 33 -10.87 0.80 -25.41
N CYS A 34 -10.29 1.40 -24.37
CA CYS A 34 -10.85 1.38 -23.02
C CYS A 34 -11.42 2.75 -22.64
N PRO A 35 -12.59 2.81 -22.01
CA PRO A 35 -13.12 4.06 -21.46
C PRO A 35 -12.11 4.69 -20.50
N GLU A 36 -12.04 6.03 -20.48
CA GLU A 36 -11.16 6.75 -19.54
C GLU A 36 -11.47 6.27 -18.11
N PRO A 37 -10.45 5.84 -17.34
CA PRO A 37 -10.70 5.37 -15.98
C PRO A 37 -11.23 6.54 -15.13
N SER A 38 -12.18 6.24 -14.26
CA SER A 38 -12.73 7.23 -13.34
C SER A 38 -11.64 7.80 -12.42
N LYS A 39 -11.85 9.02 -11.90
CA LYS A 39 -10.93 9.64 -10.93
C LYS A 39 -10.71 8.74 -9.71
N LEU A 40 -11.76 8.06 -9.26
CA LEU A 40 -11.67 7.08 -8.19
C LEU A 40 -10.74 5.93 -8.56
N ALA A 41 -10.94 5.29 -9.72
CA ALA A 41 -10.09 4.18 -10.18
C ALA A 41 -8.62 4.60 -10.26
N CYS A 42 -8.32 5.78 -10.84
CA CYS A 42 -6.97 6.34 -10.89
C CYS A 42 -6.37 6.55 -9.49
N SER A 43 -7.13 7.10 -8.55
CA SER A 43 -6.65 7.39 -7.20
C SER A 43 -6.38 6.11 -6.41
N LEU A 44 -7.24 5.10 -6.53
CA LEU A 44 -7.06 3.78 -5.91
C LEU A 44 -5.84 3.05 -6.51
N TYR A 45 -5.66 3.12 -7.82
CA TYR A 45 -4.48 2.62 -8.52
C TYR A 45 -3.19 3.27 -8.00
N LEU A 46 -3.14 4.61 -7.92
CA LEU A 46 -1.97 5.35 -7.43
C LEU A 46 -1.65 5.00 -5.98
N SER A 47 -2.65 4.78 -5.14
CA SER A 47 -2.45 4.35 -3.74
C SER A 47 -1.79 2.97 -3.68
N ARG A 48 -2.24 2.01 -4.50
CA ARG A 48 -1.63 0.69 -4.61
C ARG A 48 -0.20 0.76 -5.18
N TRP A 49 0.02 1.54 -6.21
CA TRP A 49 1.34 1.75 -6.81
C TRP A 49 2.34 2.33 -5.81
N ARG A 50 1.92 3.33 -5.02
CA ARG A 50 2.74 3.91 -3.95
C ARG A 50 3.12 2.88 -2.89
N LEU A 51 2.18 2.03 -2.46
CA LEU A 51 2.49 0.93 -1.54
C LEU A 51 3.50 -0.03 -2.15
N LYS A 52 3.28 -0.50 -3.38
CA LYS A 52 4.21 -1.39 -4.09
C LYS A 52 5.63 -0.81 -4.11
N ASN A 53 5.78 0.46 -4.50
CA ASN A 53 7.09 1.13 -4.53
C ASN A 53 7.70 1.30 -3.14
N ALA A 54 6.90 1.59 -2.11
CA ALA A 54 7.39 1.69 -0.75
C ALA A 54 7.91 0.33 -0.23
N LEU A 55 7.20 -0.78 -0.53
CA LEU A 55 7.62 -2.13 -0.15
C LEU A 55 8.82 -2.66 -0.96
N GLN A 56 9.13 -2.07 -2.12
CA GLN A 56 10.37 -2.39 -2.86
C GLN A 56 11.63 -1.94 -2.13
N ARG A 57 11.57 -0.90 -1.30
CA ARG A 57 12.75 -0.39 -0.56
C ARG A 57 13.32 -1.42 0.42
N PRO A 58 12.53 -2.04 1.32
CA PRO A 58 13.00 -3.15 2.13
C PRO A 58 13.52 -4.33 1.29
N THR A 59 12.87 -4.64 0.16
CA THR A 59 13.34 -5.70 -0.74
C THR A 59 14.73 -5.40 -1.29
N ALA A 60 14.94 -4.19 -1.83
CA ALA A 60 16.22 -3.76 -2.36
C ALA A 60 17.31 -3.73 -1.26
N TYR A 61 16.95 -3.33 -0.03
CA TYR A 61 17.87 -3.38 1.11
C TYR A 61 18.31 -4.82 1.43
N LEU A 62 17.35 -5.76 1.47
CA LEU A 62 17.65 -7.18 1.69
C LEU A 62 18.51 -7.77 0.57
N ASP A 63 18.27 -7.37 -0.69
CA ASP A 63 19.05 -7.82 -1.84
C ASP A 63 20.48 -7.29 -1.79
N SER A 64 20.67 -6.02 -1.42
CA SER A 64 21.99 -5.41 -1.28
C SER A 64 22.87 -6.07 -0.21
N ARG A 65 22.25 -6.59 0.87
CA ARG A 65 22.98 -7.34 1.91
C ARG A 65 23.49 -8.67 1.39
N ASN A 66 22.69 -9.37 0.57
CA ASN A 66 23.10 -10.66 0.03
C ASN A 66 24.32 -10.57 -0.90
N VAL A 67 24.47 -9.45 -1.62
CA VAL A 67 25.64 -9.21 -2.47
C VAL A 67 26.92 -8.96 -1.65
N ASN A 68 26.77 -8.39 -0.46
CA ASN A 68 27.90 -8.07 0.44
C ASN A 68 28.15 -9.14 1.51
N HIS A 69 27.50 -10.30 1.43
CA HIS A 69 27.54 -11.34 2.45
C HIS A 69 28.96 -11.90 2.66
N ASP A 70 29.77 -11.94 1.61
CA ASP A 70 31.16 -12.45 1.67
C ASP A 70 32.12 -11.50 2.41
N LEU A 71 31.73 -10.25 2.65
CA LEU A 71 32.55 -9.25 3.35
C LEU A 71 32.28 -9.19 4.87
N VAL A 72 31.22 -9.81 5.37
CA VAL A 72 30.76 -9.67 6.78
C VAL A 72 30.86 -10.97 7.59
N HIS A 73 31.32 -12.08 7.00
CA HIS A 73 31.52 -13.34 7.72
C HIS A 73 32.84 -13.33 8.53
N GLY A 74 32.90 -12.46 9.54
CA GLY A 74 33.66 -12.82 10.75
C GLY A 74 32.88 -13.90 11.51
N GLU A 75 33.56 -14.91 12.03
CA GLU A 75 32.94 -15.92 12.91
C GLU A 75 32.19 -15.23 14.06
N PHE A 76 30.86 -15.07 13.93
CA PHE A 76 30.04 -14.59 15.03
C PHE A 76 30.05 -15.65 16.13
N ILE A 77 30.56 -15.30 17.28
CA ILE A 77 30.51 -16.12 18.49
C ILE A 77 29.06 -16.49 18.74
N LYS A 78 28.73 -17.78 18.66
CA LYS A 78 27.39 -18.33 18.93
C LYS A 78 27.06 -18.27 20.41
N ALA A 79 26.93 -17.09 20.97
CA ALA A 79 26.44 -16.90 22.32
C ALA A 79 25.01 -16.35 22.26
N ARG A 80 24.07 -17.08 22.83
CA ARG A 80 22.61 -16.80 22.76
C ARG A 80 22.24 -15.39 23.23
N TRP A 81 23.01 -14.83 24.16
CA TRP A 81 22.83 -13.45 24.65
C TRP A 81 23.37 -12.38 23.69
N LEU A 82 24.12 -12.76 22.64
CA LEU A 82 24.58 -11.87 21.57
C LEU A 82 23.61 -11.85 20.38
N ASP A 83 22.57 -12.70 20.34
CA ASP A 83 21.57 -12.70 19.27
C ASP A 83 20.86 -11.35 19.21
N ASP A 84 20.61 -10.70 20.37
CA ASP A 84 20.00 -9.38 20.43
C ASP A 84 20.88 -8.28 19.81
N LEU A 85 22.19 -8.51 19.71
CA LEU A 85 23.17 -7.60 19.10
C LEU A 85 23.46 -7.94 17.64
N ASN A 86 22.82 -8.97 17.09
CA ASN A 86 23.02 -9.36 15.70
C ASN A 86 22.51 -8.23 14.76
N PRO A 87 23.42 -7.59 13.96
CA PRO A 87 23.04 -6.45 13.11
C PRO A 87 21.93 -6.79 12.09
N ILE A 88 21.88 -8.04 11.63
CA ILE A 88 20.86 -8.51 10.69
C ILE A 88 19.50 -8.54 11.38
N LEU A 89 19.43 -9.17 12.56
CA LEU A 89 18.18 -9.23 13.32
C LEU A 89 17.72 -7.84 13.75
N LEU A 90 18.64 -7.00 14.23
CA LEU A 90 18.31 -5.62 14.61
C LEU A 90 17.75 -4.84 13.41
N SER A 91 18.40 -4.94 12.24
CA SER A 91 17.90 -4.26 11.04
C SER A 91 16.55 -4.82 10.56
N ASN A 92 16.33 -6.14 10.62
CA ASN A 92 15.06 -6.76 10.26
C ASN A 92 13.93 -6.31 11.19
N ASN A 93 14.19 -6.25 12.51
CA ASN A 93 13.22 -5.72 13.47
C ASN A 93 12.90 -4.24 13.17
N SER A 94 13.89 -3.43 12.79
CA SER A 94 13.70 -2.03 12.44
C SER A 94 12.91 -1.82 11.15
N LEU A 95 12.87 -2.80 10.23
CA LEU A 95 12.04 -2.75 9.03
C LEU A 95 10.55 -2.91 9.31
N ILE A 96 10.15 -3.63 10.37
CA ILE A 96 8.75 -3.91 10.66
C ILE A 96 7.92 -2.64 10.87
N PRO A 97 8.32 -1.66 11.70
CA PRO A 97 7.59 -0.39 11.84
C PRO A 97 7.44 0.36 10.51
N TYR A 98 8.47 0.38 9.68
CA TYR A 98 8.40 1.00 8.35
C TYR A 98 7.37 0.30 7.45
N ILE A 99 7.40 -1.02 7.39
CA ILE A 99 6.51 -1.84 6.57
C ILE A 99 5.04 -1.63 6.99
N ILE A 100 4.77 -1.62 8.31
CA ILE A 100 3.42 -1.37 8.83
C ILE A 100 3.01 0.10 8.60
N GLY A 101 3.92 1.07 8.70
CA GLY A 101 3.63 2.45 8.32
C GLY A 101 3.21 2.61 6.85
N CYS A 102 3.84 1.85 5.92
CA CYS A 102 3.42 1.80 4.52
C CYS A 102 2.00 1.22 4.36
N TRP A 103 1.68 0.15 5.10
CA TRP A 103 0.35 -0.46 5.16
C TRP A 103 -0.72 0.52 5.64
N GLU A 104 -0.48 1.20 6.76
CA GLU A 104 -1.40 2.22 7.31
C GLU A 104 -1.62 3.36 6.31
N SER A 105 -0.53 3.88 5.72
CA SER A 105 -0.58 4.94 4.71
C SER A 105 -1.41 4.53 3.48
N TYR A 106 -1.29 3.28 3.03
CA TYR A 106 -2.08 2.75 1.92
C TYR A 106 -3.58 2.81 2.21
N PHE A 107 -4.04 2.29 3.34
CA PHE A 107 -5.46 2.31 3.67
C PHE A 107 -5.99 3.70 3.93
N ARG A 108 -5.18 4.58 4.55
CA ARG A 108 -5.55 5.98 4.69
C ARG A 108 -5.77 6.65 3.32
N GLN A 109 -4.88 6.42 2.36
CA GLN A 109 -5.02 6.96 1.01
C GLN A 109 -6.25 6.40 0.28
N LEU A 110 -6.52 5.09 0.39
CA LEU A 110 -7.74 4.49 -0.15
C LEU A 110 -9.00 5.12 0.44
N PHE A 111 -9.04 5.29 1.76
CA PHE A 111 -10.16 5.89 2.48
C PHE A 111 -10.42 7.32 2.00
N VAL A 112 -9.38 8.15 1.94
CA VAL A 112 -9.45 9.52 1.42
C VAL A 112 -9.91 9.53 -0.04
N SER A 113 -9.38 8.65 -0.89
CA SER A 113 -9.77 8.55 -2.30
C SER A 113 -11.26 8.24 -2.47
N ILE A 114 -11.79 7.34 -1.66
CA ILE A 114 -13.21 7.00 -1.71
C ILE A 114 -14.06 8.20 -1.26
N ILE A 115 -13.68 8.89 -0.19
CA ILE A 115 -14.42 10.07 0.28
C ILE A 115 -14.45 11.17 -0.79
N ILE A 116 -13.33 11.42 -1.48
CA ILE A 116 -13.24 12.52 -2.45
C ILE A 116 -13.93 12.19 -3.77
N TYR A 117 -13.89 10.94 -4.22
CA TYR A 117 -14.23 10.58 -5.59
C TYR A 117 -15.40 9.60 -5.74
N ALA A 118 -15.95 9.04 -4.66
CA ALA A 118 -17.17 8.24 -4.76
C ALA A 118 -18.39 9.13 -4.91
N ASP A 119 -19.38 8.67 -5.65
CA ASP A 119 -20.62 9.44 -5.98
C ASP A 119 -21.44 9.81 -4.74
N SER A 120 -21.39 8.99 -3.70
CA SER A 120 -22.08 9.24 -2.44
C SER A 120 -21.36 8.62 -1.26
N ILE A 121 -21.37 9.32 -0.12
CA ILE A 121 -20.85 8.83 1.15
C ILE A 121 -21.95 8.91 2.18
N PRO A 122 -22.28 7.79 2.88
CA PRO A 122 -23.26 7.80 3.94
C PRO A 122 -22.79 8.71 5.09
N GLU A 123 -23.70 9.49 5.68
CA GLU A 123 -23.40 10.31 6.85
C GLU A 123 -22.74 9.51 7.99
N GLN A 124 -23.14 8.25 8.14
CA GLN A 124 -22.58 7.32 9.12
C GLN A 124 -21.07 7.05 8.95
N ALA A 125 -20.53 7.24 7.75
CA ALA A 125 -19.09 7.04 7.47
C ALA A 125 -18.21 7.97 8.31
N LEU A 126 -18.68 9.16 8.59
CA LEU A 126 -17.96 10.20 9.31
C LEU A 126 -18.31 10.28 10.81
N LYS A 127 -19.25 9.48 11.30
CA LYS A 127 -19.75 9.54 12.68
C LYS A 127 -18.68 9.38 13.77
N ASN A 128 -17.61 8.65 13.47
CA ASN A 128 -16.50 8.42 14.41
C ASN A 128 -15.30 9.34 14.17
N CYS A 129 -15.35 10.18 13.15
CA CYS A 129 -14.32 11.16 12.88
C CYS A 129 -14.47 12.30 13.90
N ARG A 130 -13.38 12.62 14.59
CA ARG A 130 -13.35 13.70 15.59
C ARG A 130 -12.43 14.79 15.10
N LEU A 131 -12.97 15.98 14.98
CA LEU A 131 -12.19 17.19 14.71
C LEU A 131 -12.38 18.17 15.87
N SER A 132 -11.29 18.77 16.28
CA SER A 132 -11.33 19.90 17.19
C SER A 132 -11.89 21.14 16.49
N GLY A 133 -12.39 22.13 17.27
CA GLY A 133 -12.85 23.40 16.69
C GLY A 133 -11.78 24.11 15.88
N PHE A 134 -10.51 24.00 16.26
CA PHE A 134 -9.38 24.55 15.50
C PHE A 134 -9.18 23.86 14.17
N GLU A 135 -9.25 22.56 14.12
CA GLU A 135 -9.16 21.77 12.87
C GLU A 135 -10.31 22.06 11.94
N LEU A 136 -11.53 22.28 12.46
CA LEU A 136 -12.67 22.72 11.68
C LEU A 136 -12.44 24.12 11.07
N LEU A 137 -11.85 25.06 11.81
CA LEU A 137 -11.50 26.38 11.28
C LEU A 137 -10.40 26.30 10.19
N GLN A 138 -9.42 25.44 10.38
CA GLN A 138 -8.41 25.19 9.34
C GLN A 138 -9.03 24.55 8.09
N ALA A 139 -9.89 23.56 8.26
CA ALA A 139 -10.60 22.88 7.18
C ALA A 139 -11.51 23.82 6.38
N ALA A 140 -12.14 24.81 7.05
CA ALA A 140 -12.93 25.85 6.37
C ALA A 140 -12.08 26.73 5.43
N ARG A 141 -10.77 26.84 5.68
CA ARG A 141 -9.84 27.60 4.82
C ARG A 141 -9.27 26.73 3.67
N ASP A 142 -9.19 25.43 3.86
CA ASP A 142 -8.67 24.47 2.89
C ASP A 142 -9.50 23.17 2.97
N PRO A 143 -10.61 23.08 2.21
CA PRO A 143 -11.50 21.92 2.22
C PRO A 143 -10.80 20.60 1.83
N ASP A 144 -9.76 20.65 1.00
CA ASP A 144 -9.03 19.45 0.58
C ASP A 144 -8.29 18.81 1.75
N GLN A 145 -7.84 19.60 2.72
CA GLN A 145 -7.22 19.08 3.94
C GLN A 145 -8.23 18.47 4.92
N LEU A 146 -9.50 18.83 4.85
CA LEU A 146 -10.52 18.31 5.76
C LEU A 146 -10.58 16.79 5.72
N VAL A 147 -10.60 16.21 4.52
CA VAL A 147 -10.71 14.75 4.34
C VAL A 147 -9.49 14.03 4.91
N TRP A 148 -8.30 14.59 4.74
CA TRP A 148 -7.08 14.06 5.35
C TRP A 148 -7.12 14.11 6.87
N ARG A 149 -7.57 15.22 7.46
CA ARG A 149 -7.73 15.35 8.92
C ARG A 149 -8.75 14.37 9.48
N LEU A 150 -9.86 14.16 8.76
CA LEU A 150 -10.84 13.14 9.14
C LEU A 150 -10.21 11.74 9.12
N ALA A 151 -9.45 11.41 8.08
CA ALA A 151 -8.75 10.14 7.99
C ALA A 151 -7.68 9.99 9.09
N ASP A 152 -6.98 11.06 9.46
CA ASP A 152 -5.98 11.05 10.54
C ASP A 152 -6.59 10.75 11.92
N SER A 153 -7.88 11.01 12.10
CA SER A 153 -8.61 10.66 13.34
C SER A 153 -8.95 9.18 13.46
N LEU A 154 -8.77 8.39 12.40
CA LEU A 154 -9.08 6.97 12.33
C LEU A 154 -7.81 6.11 12.35
N SER A 155 -7.93 4.90 12.89
CA SER A 155 -6.84 3.92 12.82
C SER A 155 -6.98 3.06 11.55
N PHE A 156 -5.87 2.89 10.82
CA PHE A 156 -5.75 2.01 9.66
C PHE A 156 -4.71 0.92 9.86
N GLN A 157 -4.44 0.56 11.09
CA GLN A 157 -3.41 -0.42 11.43
C GLN A 157 -3.96 -1.84 11.34
N ARG A 158 -4.95 -2.17 12.18
CA ARG A 158 -5.48 -3.52 12.32
C ARG A 158 -6.51 -3.86 11.25
N PRO A 159 -6.42 -5.04 10.60
CA PRO A 159 -7.35 -5.44 9.54
C PRO A 159 -8.83 -5.38 9.94
N GLY A 160 -9.15 -5.67 11.21
CA GLY A 160 -10.52 -5.59 11.72
C GLY A 160 -11.05 -4.15 11.76
N ILE A 161 -10.23 -3.19 12.25
CA ILE A 161 -10.59 -1.77 12.32
C ILE A 161 -10.68 -1.19 10.90
N ILE A 162 -9.73 -1.55 10.03
CA ILE A 162 -9.78 -1.17 8.60
C ILE A 162 -11.10 -1.64 7.97
N ALA A 163 -11.45 -2.92 8.14
CA ALA A 163 -12.69 -3.47 7.60
C ALA A 163 -13.93 -2.72 8.09
N GLU A 164 -13.96 -2.34 9.38
CA GLU A 164 -15.05 -1.56 9.96
C GLU A 164 -15.13 -0.14 9.36
N ASN A 165 -14.00 0.57 9.27
CA ASN A 165 -13.94 1.91 8.69
C ASN A 165 -14.44 1.93 7.24
N PHE A 166 -14.03 0.95 6.42
CA PHE A 166 -14.44 0.88 5.02
C PHE A 166 -15.89 0.43 4.85
N ARG A 167 -16.39 -0.47 5.70
CA ARG A 167 -17.81 -0.88 5.67
C ARG A 167 -18.75 0.29 5.97
N ARG A 168 -18.30 1.28 6.75
CA ARG A 168 -19.05 2.53 6.99
C ARG A 168 -19.14 3.42 5.75
N LEU A 169 -18.10 3.42 4.89
CA LEU A 169 -18.14 4.13 3.61
C LEU A 169 -19.12 3.49 2.63
N ASN A 170 -19.11 2.16 2.54
CA ASN A 170 -20.00 1.39 1.71
C ASN A 170 -20.13 -0.02 2.28
N SER A 171 -21.36 -0.46 2.58
CA SER A 171 -21.63 -1.78 3.17
C SER A 171 -21.19 -2.96 2.30
N SER A 172 -21.02 -2.75 1.00
CA SER A 172 -20.50 -3.76 0.06
C SER A 172 -18.99 -3.97 0.15
N ILE A 173 -18.25 -3.08 0.86
CA ILE A 173 -16.81 -3.23 1.07
C ILE A 173 -16.59 -4.16 2.27
N ASP A 174 -16.21 -5.40 2.01
CA ASP A 174 -15.86 -6.36 3.06
C ASP A 174 -14.40 -6.81 2.98
N ILE A 175 -13.50 -5.88 3.36
CA ILE A 175 -12.05 -6.14 3.43
C ILE A 175 -11.75 -7.34 4.31
N GLY A 176 -12.47 -7.49 5.42
CA GLY A 176 -12.29 -8.63 6.33
C GLY A 176 -12.53 -9.97 5.65
N ALA A 177 -13.60 -10.10 4.88
CA ALA A 177 -13.88 -11.31 4.11
C ALA A 177 -12.85 -11.53 2.98
N TRP A 178 -12.43 -10.47 2.29
CA TRP A 178 -11.43 -10.58 1.23
C TRP A 178 -10.08 -11.09 1.74
N LEU A 179 -9.64 -10.62 2.90
CA LEU A 179 -8.38 -11.04 3.53
C LEU A 179 -8.44 -12.43 4.17
N ARG A 180 -9.64 -12.92 4.55
CA ARG A 180 -9.82 -14.28 5.11
C ARG A 180 -9.92 -15.36 4.05
N LYS A 181 -10.04 -15.02 2.76
CA LYS A 181 -10.07 -16.03 1.69
C LYS A 181 -8.81 -16.91 1.73
N PRO A 182 -8.94 -18.22 1.40
CA PRO A 182 -7.80 -19.12 1.33
C PRO A 182 -6.66 -18.59 0.48
N TYR A 183 -5.41 -18.85 0.88
CA TYR A 183 -4.22 -18.31 0.27
C TYR A 183 -3.09 -19.35 0.22
N HIS A 184 -2.68 -19.71 -1.00
CA HIS A 184 -1.56 -20.64 -1.28
C HIS A 184 -1.52 -21.91 -0.42
N ARG A 185 -2.66 -22.56 -0.15
CA ARG A 185 -2.79 -23.74 0.72
C ARG A 185 -2.27 -23.53 2.15
N ARG A 186 -2.11 -22.28 2.59
CA ARG A 186 -1.71 -21.97 3.97
C ARG A 186 -2.87 -22.21 4.92
N LYS A 187 -2.55 -22.62 6.16
CA LYS A 187 -3.54 -22.74 7.24
C LYS A 187 -4.05 -21.37 7.69
N LYS A 188 -3.16 -20.36 7.74
CA LYS A 188 -3.48 -19.00 8.14
C LYS A 188 -3.91 -18.16 6.94
N SER A 189 -4.94 -17.36 7.14
CA SER A 189 -5.38 -16.32 6.21
C SER A 189 -4.43 -15.13 6.23
N LEU A 190 -4.52 -14.24 5.21
CA LEU A 190 -3.80 -12.97 5.22
C LEU A 190 -4.26 -12.07 6.38
N PHE A 191 -5.54 -12.14 6.76
CA PHE A 191 -6.07 -11.41 7.92
C PHE A 191 -5.34 -11.75 9.21
N GLU A 192 -5.15 -13.05 9.48
CA GLU A 192 -4.44 -13.53 10.66
C GLU A 192 -2.95 -13.23 10.59
N SER A 193 -2.30 -13.48 9.44
CA SER A 193 -0.87 -13.20 9.24
C SER A 193 -0.56 -11.72 9.49
N ILE A 194 -1.36 -10.79 8.93
CA ILE A 194 -1.16 -9.35 9.11
C ILE A 194 -1.41 -8.93 10.55
N SER A 195 -2.41 -9.50 11.22
CA SER A 195 -2.66 -9.21 12.64
C SER A 195 -1.46 -9.59 13.51
N GLU A 196 -0.83 -10.75 13.27
CA GLU A 196 0.38 -11.17 13.98
C GLU A 196 1.58 -10.25 13.71
N ILE A 197 1.74 -9.75 12.48
CA ILE A 197 2.81 -8.80 12.15
C ILE A 197 2.60 -7.47 12.89
N ILE A 198 1.36 -7.04 13.05
CA ILE A 198 1.04 -5.82 13.80
C ILE A 198 1.32 -6.02 15.29
N ASP A 199 0.94 -7.16 15.86
CA ASP A 199 1.26 -7.50 17.26
C ASP A 199 2.79 -7.52 17.48
N LEU A 200 3.54 -8.06 16.53
CA LEU A 200 5.00 -8.03 16.55
C LEU A 200 5.55 -6.61 16.49
N ARG A 201 5.02 -5.76 15.60
CA ARG A 201 5.39 -4.35 15.51
C ARG A 201 5.14 -3.63 16.84
N ASP A 202 3.98 -3.88 17.44
CA ASP A 202 3.63 -3.26 18.74
C ASP A 202 4.60 -3.71 19.84
N ALA A 203 5.00 -4.97 19.88
CA ALA A 203 6.02 -5.48 20.81
C ALA A 203 7.39 -4.83 20.58
N ILE A 204 7.82 -4.67 19.32
CA ILE A 204 9.09 -4.02 18.98
C ILE A 204 9.07 -2.55 19.40
N VAL A 205 8.01 -1.81 19.05
CA VAL A 205 7.96 -0.35 19.24
C VAL A 205 7.70 0.05 20.69
N HIS A 206 6.80 -0.65 21.38
CA HIS A 206 6.37 -0.25 22.72
C HIS A 206 7.12 -0.98 23.85
N ALA A 207 7.54 -2.21 23.63
CA ALA A 207 8.26 -3.00 24.63
C ALA A 207 9.76 -3.14 24.35
N GLY A 208 10.26 -2.64 23.23
CA GLY A 208 11.68 -2.77 22.84
C GLY A 208 12.12 -4.21 22.62
N ILE A 209 11.17 -5.11 22.32
CA ILE A 209 11.48 -6.53 22.14
C ILE A 209 12.11 -6.75 20.76
N THR A 210 13.25 -7.44 20.73
CA THR A 210 13.87 -7.91 19.48
C THR A 210 13.44 -9.34 19.19
N SER A 211 12.84 -9.58 18.03
CA SER A 211 12.48 -10.93 17.61
C SER A 211 13.67 -11.62 16.94
N CYS A 212 14.15 -12.70 17.55
CA CYS A 212 15.23 -13.53 17.01
C CYS A 212 14.81 -14.41 15.83
N THR A 213 13.52 -14.46 15.49
CA THR A 213 12.99 -15.27 14.39
C THR A 213 12.83 -14.51 13.08
N LEU A 214 13.06 -13.19 13.06
CA LEU A 214 12.92 -12.33 11.88
C LEU A 214 14.13 -12.47 10.95
N SER A 215 14.21 -13.61 10.24
CA SER A 215 15.16 -13.78 9.15
C SER A 215 14.78 -12.94 7.93
N ASP A 216 15.73 -12.78 6.96
CA ASP A 216 15.47 -12.13 5.67
C ASP A 216 14.31 -12.80 4.91
N ASN A 217 14.23 -14.13 4.97
CA ASN A 217 13.13 -14.87 4.34
C ASN A 217 11.78 -14.55 4.98
N GLU A 218 11.77 -14.35 6.30
CA GLU A 218 10.56 -13.95 7.01
C GLU A 218 10.12 -12.55 6.62
N ILE A 219 11.03 -11.58 6.52
CA ILE A 219 10.72 -10.23 6.03
C ILE A 219 10.19 -10.29 4.59
N ARG A 220 10.83 -11.06 3.69
CA ARG A 220 10.33 -11.24 2.32
C ARG A 220 8.92 -11.83 2.29
N ARG A 221 8.63 -12.80 3.16
CA ARG A 221 7.28 -13.37 3.31
C ARG A 221 6.26 -12.31 3.75
N ILE A 222 6.62 -11.47 4.72
CA ILE A 222 5.77 -10.37 5.19
C ILE A 222 5.48 -9.39 4.04
N LEU A 223 6.50 -8.96 3.29
CA LEU A 223 6.35 -8.06 2.15
C LEU A 223 5.42 -8.65 1.08
N PHE A 224 5.56 -9.95 0.80
CA PHE A 224 4.72 -10.66 -0.14
C PHE A 224 3.26 -10.75 0.36
N ASP A 225 3.03 -11.08 1.62
CA ASP A 225 1.69 -11.16 2.21
C ASP A 225 0.97 -9.80 2.17
N LEU A 226 1.66 -8.70 2.46
CA LEU A 226 1.10 -7.35 2.38
C LEU A 226 0.78 -6.93 0.95
N THR A 227 1.66 -7.27 0.00
CA THR A 227 1.43 -7.00 -1.43
C THR A 227 0.19 -7.74 -1.93
N GLU A 228 0.06 -9.01 -1.59
CA GLU A 228 -1.09 -9.82 -1.96
C GLU A 228 -2.38 -9.34 -1.30
N ALA A 229 -2.31 -8.95 -0.03
CA ALA A 229 -3.45 -8.37 0.67
C ALA A 229 -3.92 -7.07 -0.01
N ALA A 230 -2.98 -6.20 -0.40
CA ALA A 230 -3.29 -4.97 -1.14
C ALA A 230 -3.93 -5.26 -2.50
N ASN A 231 -3.44 -6.28 -3.23
CA ASN A 231 -4.03 -6.71 -4.49
C ASN A 231 -5.47 -7.17 -4.31
N ARG A 232 -5.75 -8.01 -3.29
CA ARG A 232 -7.12 -8.47 -3.00
C ARG A 232 -8.08 -7.33 -2.64
N VAL A 233 -7.58 -6.36 -1.89
CA VAL A 233 -8.36 -5.17 -1.57
C VAL A 233 -8.65 -4.35 -2.82
N TYR A 234 -7.66 -4.15 -3.68
CA TYR A 234 -7.81 -3.43 -4.94
C TYR A 234 -8.79 -4.11 -5.88
N ASP A 235 -8.71 -5.46 -6.04
CA ASP A 235 -9.68 -6.26 -6.79
C ASP A 235 -11.10 -6.17 -6.22
N GLY A 236 -11.21 -6.22 -4.89
CA GLY A 236 -12.48 -6.08 -4.20
C GLY A 236 -13.11 -4.71 -4.44
N LEU A 237 -12.32 -3.64 -4.35
CA LEU A 237 -12.77 -2.29 -4.65
C LEU A 237 -13.16 -2.12 -6.13
N GLY A 238 -12.41 -2.76 -7.06
CA GLY A 238 -12.76 -2.79 -8.47
C GLY A 238 -14.17 -3.36 -8.71
N LYS A 239 -14.51 -4.44 -8.01
CA LYS A 239 -15.85 -5.05 -8.09
C LYS A 239 -16.94 -4.16 -7.50
N VAL A 240 -16.67 -3.48 -6.38
CA VAL A 240 -17.63 -2.61 -5.71
C VAL A 240 -17.90 -1.34 -6.52
N TYR A 241 -16.89 -0.75 -7.11
CA TYR A 241 -16.96 0.52 -7.84
C TYR A 241 -17.00 0.37 -9.36
N GLY A 242 -17.03 -0.88 -9.87
CA GLY A 242 -17.25 -1.15 -11.30
C GLY A 242 -16.07 -0.78 -12.21
N PHE A 243 -14.83 -0.80 -11.71
CA PHE A 243 -13.64 -0.60 -12.53
C PHE A 243 -12.82 -1.89 -12.70
N ILE A 244 -12.10 -1.99 -13.80
CA ILE A 244 -11.18 -3.11 -14.06
C ILE A 244 -9.84 -2.79 -13.40
N PRO A 245 -9.34 -3.63 -12.47
CA PRO A 245 -8.03 -3.45 -11.85
C PRO A 245 -6.90 -3.50 -12.88
N ASP A 246 -6.02 -2.52 -12.85
CA ASP A 246 -4.83 -2.46 -13.69
C ASP A 246 -3.57 -2.81 -12.89
N TYR A 247 -2.74 -3.72 -13.44
CA TYR A 247 -1.52 -4.23 -12.80
C TYR A 247 -0.26 -3.97 -13.63
N ARG A 248 -0.38 -3.24 -14.75
CA ARG A 248 0.71 -3.09 -15.73
C ARG A 248 1.92 -2.31 -15.23
N PHE A 249 1.80 -1.62 -14.07
CA PHE A 249 2.89 -0.84 -13.48
C PHE A 249 3.16 -1.22 -12.04
#